data_f350b0ce55430ece12825bdf91eb6e22
#
_entry.id   f350b0ce55430ece12825bdf91eb6e22
#
_cell.length_a   1.000
_cell.length_b   1.000
_cell.length_c   1.000
_cell.angle_alpha   90.00
_cell.angle_beta   90.00
_cell.angle_gamma   90.00
#
_symmetry.space_group_name_H-M   'P 1'
#
loop_
_entity.id
_entity.type
_entity.pdbx_description
1 polymer ?
#
loop_
_entity_poly.entity_id
_entity_poly.type
_entity_poly.pdbx_seq_one_letter_code
_entity_poly.pdbx_strand_id
1 'polypeptide(L)'
;MARRCVXETDIKEYFKSLSNLKKIDGLINNIGIAGPTKYLQNISIDEWDNTIKTNLSSHFYFAKFAIPFLKKAKKGSIINLSSTAGLYGFAQRSPYASSKWAVIGLTKTLAVELGKFKIRVNAICPGSVNGDRMDRVINAKAKLINSSNKKVRKELESMVSLNTFVEKEDIASMALFLLSD
;
A
#
# COMPACT_ATOMS: atom_id res chain seq x y z
N MET A 1 14.44 4.09 -17.73
CA MET A 1 12.99 3.99 -17.98
C MET A 1 12.26 4.90 -16.98
N ALA A 2 11.67 6.00 -17.44
CA ALA A 2 10.92 6.90 -16.56
C ALA A 2 9.67 6.14 -16.08
N ARG A 3 9.54 5.95 -14.76
CA ARG A 3 8.35 5.34 -14.18
C ARG A 3 7.18 6.33 -14.37
N ARG A 4 6.20 5.99 -15.19
CA ARG A 4 4.99 6.80 -15.33
C ARG A 4 4.37 6.99 -13.94
N CYS A 5 4.23 8.23 -13.55
CA CYS A 5 3.50 8.59 -12.34
C CYS A 5 2.03 8.22 -12.56
N VAL A 6 1.43 7.60 -11.57
CA VAL A 6 0.01 7.23 -11.66
C VAL A 6 -0.83 8.53 -11.62
N UNK A 7 -1.30 8.90 -12.61
CA UNK A 7 -1.99 10.00 -12.70
C UNK A 7 -3.36 9.67 -12.59
N GLU A 8 -4.03 10.62 -12.17
CA GLU A 8 -5.50 10.50 -12.08
C GLU A 8 -6.12 10.27 -13.46
N THR A 9 -5.60 10.99 -14.46
CA THR A 9 -6.10 10.89 -15.83
C THR A 9 -6.03 9.46 -16.39
N ASP A 10 -4.92 8.76 -16.16
CA ASP A 10 -4.74 7.39 -16.63
C ASP A 10 -5.77 6.45 -15.99
N ILE A 11 -6.01 6.63 -14.69
CA ILE A 11 -6.99 5.82 -13.95
C ILE A 11 -8.41 6.14 -14.44
N LYS A 12 -8.72 7.42 -14.65
CA LYS A 12 -10.01 7.84 -15.16
C LYS A 12 -10.30 7.25 -16.55
N GLU A 13 -9.30 7.27 -17.44
CA GLU A 13 -9.40 6.65 -18.77
C GLU A 13 -9.59 5.13 -18.67
N TYR A 14 -8.84 4.49 -17.78
CA TYR A 14 -9.00 3.06 -17.53
C TYR A 14 -10.45 2.73 -17.11
N PHE A 15 -11.02 3.47 -16.17
CA PHE A 15 -12.41 3.23 -15.75
C PHE A 15 -13.42 3.56 -16.84
N LYS A 16 -13.13 4.52 -17.73
CA LYS A 16 -13.96 4.75 -18.94
C LYS A 16 -13.94 3.55 -19.86
N SER A 17 -12.77 2.90 -20.03
CA SER A 17 -12.67 1.71 -20.88
C SER A 17 -13.45 0.51 -20.31
N LEU A 18 -13.75 0.55 -19.00
CA LEU A 18 -14.59 -0.47 -18.34
C LEU A 18 -16.08 -0.15 -18.41
N SER A 19 -16.50 0.80 -19.25
CA SER A 19 -17.92 1.25 -19.34
C SER A 19 -18.91 0.10 -19.60
N ASN A 20 -18.45 -0.96 -20.28
CA ASN A 20 -19.28 -2.14 -20.57
C ASN A 20 -19.44 -3.07 -19.35
N LEU A 21 -18.64 -2.91 -18.28
CA LEU A 21 -18.81 -3.68 -17.06
C LEU A 21 -20.01 -3.19 -16.27
N LYS A 22 -20.92 -4.08 -15.98
CA LYS A 22 -22.12 -3.75 -15.21
C LYS A 22 -21.78 -3.44 -13.74
N LYS A 23 -20.83 -4.20 -13.17
CA LYS A 23 -20.46 -4.07 -11.76
C LYS A 23 -19.01 -4.55 -11.53
N ILE A 24 -18.48 -4.20 -10.38
CA ILE A 24 -17.21 -4.74 -9.83
C ILE A 24 -17.53 -5.21 -8.41
N ASP A 25 -17.09 -6.40 -8.04
CA ASP A 25 -17.37 -6.98 -6.73
C ASP A 25 -16.23 -6.71 -5.72
N GLY A 26 -15.02 -6.41 -6.20
CA GLY A 26 -13.89 -6.13 -5.32
C GLY A 26 -12.85 -5.22 -5.94
N LEU A 27 -12.11 -4.52 -5.07
CA LEU A 27 -10.98 -3.67 -5.45
C LEU A 27 -9.81 -3.94 -4.51
N ILE A 28 -8.64 -4.28 -5.06
CA ILE A 28 -7.41 -4.40 -4.27
C ILE A 28 -6.47 -3.26 -4.67
N ASN A 29 -6.25 -2.33 -3.76
CA ASN A 29 -5.30 -1.24 -3.92
C ASN A 29 -3.92 -1.68 -3.40
N ASN A 30 -3.08 -2.19 -4.30
CA ASN A 30 -1.75 -2.70 -3.97
C ASN A 30 -0.60 -1.82 -4.52
N ILE A 31 -0.93 -0.74 -5.20
CA ILE A 31 0.07 0.16 -5.81
C ILE A 31 0.88 0.84 -4.69
N GLY A 32 2.20 0.84 -4.84
CA GLY A 32 3.05 1.53 -3.89
C GLY A 32 4.53 1.35 -4.15
N ILE A 33 5.29 2.32 -3.71
CA ILE A 33 6.77 2.29 -3.77
C ILE A 33 7.34 2.37 -2.36
N ALA A 34 8.58 1.91 -2.22
CA ALA A 34 9.28 1.99 -0.94
C ALA A 34 9.61 3.45 -0.55
N GLY A 35 9.81 4.31 -1.55
CA GLY A 35 10.31 5.65 -1.30
C GLY A 35 11.77 5.65 -0.86
N PRO A 36 12.31 6.81 -0.48
CA PRO A 36 13.72 6.90 -0.05
C PRO A 36 13.95 6.26 1.31
N THR A 37 15.19 5.83 1.56
CA THR A 37 15.69 5.42 2.86
C THR A 37 16.74 6.45 3.29
N LYS A 38 16.28 7.51 3.98
CA LYS A 38 17.10 8.68 4.37
C LYS A 38 16.57 9.28 5.67
N TYR A 39 17.39 10.01 6.38
CA TYR A 39 16.93 10.89 7.47
C TYR A 39 16.09 12.01 6.86
N LEU A 40 15.08 12.48 7.60
CA LEU A 40 14.06 13.42 7.12
C LEU A 40 14.67 14.66 6.43
N GLN A 41 15.69 15.25 7.04
CA GLN A 41 16.32 16.48 6.53
C GLN A 41 17.02 16.27 5.16
N ASN A 42 17.25 15.02 4.75
CA ASN A 42 17.92 14.68 3.49
C ASN A 42 16.95 14.20 2.41
N ILE A 43 15.65 14.24 2.68
CA ILE A 43 14.61 13.84 1.73
C ILE A 43 14.21 15.06 0.92
N SER A 44 14.27 14.94 -0.41
CA SER A 44 13.83 16.06 -1.25
C SER A 44 12.30 16.13 -1.28
N ILE A 45 11.78 17.32 -1.59
CA ILE A 45 10.33 17.53 -1.74
C ILE A 45 9.78 16.57 -2.82
N ASP A 46 10.50 16.41 -3.93
CA ASP A 46 10.07 15.49 -5.01
C ASP A 46 9.99 14.03 -4.55
N GLU A 47 10.93 13.58 -3.72
CA GLU A 47 10.90 12.21 -3.19
C GLU A 47 9.69 12.02 -2.25
N TRP A 48 9.40 13.04 -1.43
CA TRP A 48 8.23 13.05 -0.57
C TRP A 48 6.95 13.00 -1.41
N ASP A 49 6.78 13.95 -2.33
CA ASP A 49 5.58 14.08 -3.16
C ASP A 49 5.32 12.83 -4.00
N ASN A 50 6.38 12.30 -4.64
CA ASN A 50 6.25 11.08 -5.43
C ASN A 50 5.82 9.89 -4.58
N THR A 51 6.32 9.79 -3.34
CA THR A 51 5.94 8.69 -2.45
C THR A 51 4.48 8.82 -2.01
N ILE A 52 4.06 10.02 -1.59
CA ILE A 52 2.66 10.28 -1.19
C ILE A 52 1.73 10.05 -2.39
N LYS A 53 2.06 10.61 -3.53
CA LYS A 53 1.26 10.47 -4.75
C LYS A 53 1.07 9.00 -5.14
N THR A 54 2.17 8.23 -5.11
CA THR A 54 2.12 6.82 -5.52
C THR A 54 1.40 5.95 -4.48
N ASN A 55 1.67 6.16 -3.19
CA ASN A 55 1.20 5.26 -2.13
C ASN A 55 -0.19 5.59 -1.59
N LEU A 56 -0.59 6.85 -1.67
CA LEU A 56 -1.87 7.31 -1.09
C LEU A 56 -2.84 7.80 -2.16
N SER A 57 -2.40 8.77 -3.01
CA SER A 57 -3.33 9.34 -3.99
C SER A 57 -3.84 8.30 -4.97
N SER A 58 -3.01 7.31 -5.34
CA SER A 58 -3.46 6.21 -6.21
C SER A 58 -4.63 5.44 -5.58
N HIS A 59 -4.53 5.12 -4.27
CA HIS A 59 -5.61 4.41 -3.56
C HIS A 59 -6.91 5.22 -3.60
N PHE A 60 -6.80 6.53 -3.37
CA PHE A 60 -7.95 7.43 -3.46
C PHE A 60 -8.54 7.43 -4.89
N TYR A 61 -7.70 7.56 -5.92
CA TYR A 61 -8.20 7.60 -7.30
C TYR A 61 -8.91 6.30 -7.68
N PHE A 62 -8.29 5.14 -7.41
CA PHE A 62 -8.92 3.85 -7.74
C PHE A 62 -10.24 3.68 -6.96
N ALA A 63 -10.26 4.01 -5.68
CA ALA A 63 -11.49 3.93 -4.89
C ALA A 63 -12.57 4.86 -5.47
N LYS A 64 -12.22 6.13 -5.74
CA LYS A 64 -13.15 7.13 -6.29
C LYS A 64 -13.87 6.61 -7.55
N PHE A 65 -13.12 6.02 -8.47
CA PHE A 65 -13.69 5.56 -9.74
C PHE A 65 -14.33 4.17 -9.66
N ALA A 66 -13.92 3.32 -8.71
CA ALA A 66 -14.50 1.98 -8.52
C ALA A 66 -15.82 2.01 -7.74
N ILE A 67 -15.99 2.94 -6.80
CA ILE A 67 -17.17 3.00 -5.92
C ILE A 67 -18.51 2.95 -6.68
N PRO A 68 -18.71 3.68 -7.80
CA PRO A 68 -19.98 3.56 -8.54
C PRO A 68 -20.27 2.15 -9.03
N PHE A 69 -19.24 1.39 -9.43
CA PHE A 69 -19.38 -0.01 -9.89
C PHE A 69 -19.64 -0.97 -8.71
N LEU A 70 -18.95 -0.73 -7.58
CA LEU A 70 -19.16 -1.50 -6.35
C LEU A 70 -20.59 -1.34 -5.83
N LYS A 71 -21.13 -0.12 -5.89
CA LYS A 71 -22.52 0.14 -5.47
C LYS A 71 -23.53 -0.62 -6.33
N LYS A 72 -23.25 -0.80 -7.63
CA LYS A 72 -24.11 -1.58 -8.53
C LYS A 72 -24.11 -3.08 -8.21
N ALA A 73 -23.05 -3.57 -7.57
CA ALA A 73 -22.96 -4.96 -7.13
C ALA A 73 -23.84 -5.27 -5.91
N LYS A 74 -24.32 -4.23 -5.21
CA LYS A 74 -25.15 -4.30 -3.99
C LYS A 74 -24.42 -4.90 -2.78
N LYS A 75 -23.17 -5.28 -2.95
CA LYS A 75 -22.23 -5.72 -1.91
C LYS A 75 -20.84 -5.66 -2.55
N GLY A 76 -19.80 -5.54 -1.75
CA GLY A 76 -18.47 -5.50 -2.32
C GLY A 76 -17.39 -5.41 -1.25
N SER A 77 -16.13 -5.46 -1.68
CA SER A 77 -15.01 -5.39 -0.76
C SER A 77 -13.90 -4.52 -1.36
N ILE A 78 -13.36 -3.60 -0.57
CA ILE A 78 -12.16 -2.83 -0.92
C ILE A 78 -11.06 -3.26 0.05
N ILE A 79 -9.89 -3.59 -0.49
CA ILE A 79 -8.71 -3.93 0.30
C ILE A 79 -7.60 -2.94 -0.04
N ASN A 80 -7.10 -2.25 0.97
CA ASN A 80 -6.00 -1.31 0.82
C ASN A 80 -4.74 -1.91 1.44
N LEU A 81 -3.66 -2.05 0.66
CA LEU A 81 -2.38 -2.55 1.17
C LEU A 81 -1.64 -1.42 1.88
N SER A 82 -1.69 -1.43 3.22
CA SER A 82 -0.89 -0.57 4.06
C SER A 82 0.44 -1.26 4.39
N SER A 83 0.85 -1.26 5.65
CA SER A 83 2.10 -1.83 6.15
C SER A 83 2.10 -1.71 7.67
N THR A 84 2.92 -2.50 8.36
CA THR A 84 3.23 -2.25 9.78
C THR A 84 3.81 -0.84 9.97
N ALA A 85 4.47 -0.27 8.95
CA ALA A 85 4.92 1.13 8.98
C ALA A 85 3.76 2.15 9.02
N GLY A 86 2.52 1.70 8.82
CA GLY A 86 1.31 2.50 9.03
C GLY A 86 0.72 2.33 10.43
N LEU A 87 1.37 1.53 11.30
CA LEU A 87 0.94 1.28 12.67
C LEU A 87 1.99 1.76 13.68
N TYR A 88 3.25 1.76 13.28
CA TYR A 88 4.39 2.11 14.13
C TYR A 88 5.31 3.10 13.43
N GLY A 89 6.12 3.82 14.20
CA GLY A 89 7.18 4.67 13.65
C GLY A 89 8.21 3.82 12.90
N PHE A 90 8.71 4.33 11.78
CA PHE A 90 9.71 3.61 10.97
C PHE A 90 10.81 4.59 10.57
N ALA A 91 11.91 4.55 11.30
CA ALA A 91 13.03 5.48 11.12
C ALA A 91 13.56 5.47 9.69
N GLN A 92 13.94 6.65 9.18
CA GLN A 92 14.52 6.85 7.85
C GLN A 92 13.54 6.58 6.70
N ARG A 93 12.25 6.45 7.01
CA ARG A 93 11.21 6.08 6.04
C ARG A 93 9.98 7.00 6.13
N SER A 94 10.19 8.27 6.50
CA SER A 94 9.07 9.16 6.81
C SER A 94 8.02 9.30 5.70
N PRO A 95 8.34 9.48 4.40
CA PRO A 95 7.27 9.57 3.40
C PRO A 95 6.48 8.26 3.28
N TYR A 96 7.20 7.12 3.35
CA TYR A 96 6.57 5.80 3.29
C TYR A 96 5.62 5.60 4.49
N ALA A 97 6.15 5.80 5.71
CA ALA A 97 5.36 5.61 6.92
C ALA A 97 4.13 6.53 6.92
N SER A 98 4.32 7.83 6.64
CA SER A 98 3.21 8.80 6.57
C SER A 98 2.15 8.35 5.56
N SER A 99 2.56 7.91 4.36
CA SER A 99 1.61 7.44 3.35
C SER A 99 0.83 6.20 3.84
N LYS A 100 1.49 5.29 4.55
CA LYS A 100 0.85 4.05 5.01
C LYS A 100 -0.09 4.30 6.21
N TRP A 101 0.22 5.25 7.10
CA TRP A 101 -0.71 5.74 8.12
C TRP A 101 -1.95 6.36 7.47
N ALA A 102 -1.75 7.19 6.45
CA ALA A 102 -2.85 7.85 5.74
C ALA A 102 -3.76 6.83 5.03
N VAL A 103 -3.19 5.73 4.49
CA VAL A 103 -3.99 4.65 3.89
C VAL A 103 -4.93 4.01 4.93
N ILE A 104 -4.49 3.88 6.19
CA ILE A 104 -5.35 3.36 7.26
C ILE A 104 -6.50 4.34 7.55
N GLY A 105 -6.19 5.64 7.62
CA GLY A 105 -7.21 6.68 7.78
C GLY A 105 -8.25 6.64 6.66
N LEU A 106 -7.77 6.57 5.41
CA LEU A 106 -8.65 6.46 4.24
C LEU A 106 -9.52 5.19 4.32
N THR A 107 -8.93 4.06 4.72
CA THR A 107 -9.65 2.78 4.86
C THR A 107 -10.80 2.90 5.85
N LYS A 108 -10.51 3.43 7.05
CA LYS A 108 -11.52 3.57 8.11
C LYS A 108 -12.65 4.51 7.69
N THR A 109 -12.31 5.63 7.05
CA THR A 109 -13.29 6.60 6.57
C THR A 109 -14.21 5.95 5.52
N LEU A 110 -13.62 5.29 4.52
CA LEU A 110 -14.42 4.62 3.48
C LEU A 110 -15.28 3.50 4.05
N ALA A 111 -14.82 2.79 5.09
CA ALA A 111 -15.64 1.75 5.74
C ALA A 111 -16.93 2.34 6.31
N VAL A 112 -16.83 3.51 6.97
CA VAL A 112 -18.01 4.21 7.51
C VAL A 112 -18.93 4.71 6.38
N GLU A 113 -18.35 5.36 5.36
CA GLU A 113 -19.12 5.95 4.26
C GLU A 113 -19.85 4.92 3.41
N LEU A 114 -19.24 3.75 3.22
CA LEU A 114 -19.72 2.74 2.28
C LEU A 114 -20.50 1.60 2.94
N GLY A 115 -20.49 1.51 4.27
CA GLY A 115 -21.19 0.47 5.00
C GLY A 115 -22.68 0.37 4.66
N LYS A 116 -23.36 1.51 4.49
CA LYS A 116 -24.78 1.54 4.11
C LYS A 116 -25.06 0.91 2.73
N PHE A 117 -24.02 0.75 1.90
CA PHE A 117 -24.11 0.08 0.60
C PHE A 117 -23.64 -1.39 0.68
N LYS A 118 -23.40 -1.90 1.87
CA LYS A 118 -22.87 -3.26 2.13
C LYS A 118 -21.52 -3.48 1.45
N ILE A 119 -20.69 -2.43 1.38
CA ILE A 119 -19.32 -2.49 0.87
C ILE A 119 -18.38 -2.47 2.09
N ARG A 120 -17.63 -3.55 2.27
CA ARG A 120 -16.62 -3.66 3.33
C ARG A 120 -15.33 -3.01 2.86
N VAL A 121 -14.60 -2.35 3.77
CA VAL A 121 -13.31 -1.74 3.44
C VAL A 121 -12.30 -2.13 4.52
N ASN A 122 -11.24 -2.80 4.13
CA ASN A 122 -10.23 -3.32 5.05
C ASN A 122 -8.82 -2.92 4.61
N ALA A 123 -7.91 -2.85 5.58
CA ALA A 123 -6.48 -2.66 5.30
C ALA A 123 -5.71 -3.92 5.70
N ILE A 124 -4.83 -4.38 4.83
CA ILE A 124 -3.83 -5.38 5.20
C ILE A 124 -2.54 -4.62 5.50
N CYS A 125 -1.92 -4.93 6.64
CA CYS A 125 -0.73 -4.23 7.13
C CYS A 125 0.45 -5.22 7.25
N PRO A 126 1.04 -5.67 6.12
CA PRO A 126 2.13 -6.64 6.19
C PRO A 126 3.34 -6.07 6.91
N GLY A 127 4.11 -6.97 7.54
CA GLY A 127 5.47 -6.69 7.99
C GLY A 127 6.44 -6.72 6.81
N SER A 128 7.67 -7.16 7.07
CA SER A 128 8.66 -7.34 6.00
C SER A 128 8.27 -8.54 5.14
N VAL A 129 8.09 -8.31 3.86
CA VAL A 129 7.69 -9.35 2.89
C VAL A 129 8.91 -9.73 2.06
N ASN A 130 9.21 -11.01 1.94
CA ASN A 130 10.34 -11.51 1.14
C ASN A 130 10.24 -11.07 -0.32
N GLY A 131 11.39 -10.75 -0.91
CA GLY A 131 11.50 -10.42 -2.33
C GLY A 131 12.33 -9.18 -2.61
N ASP A 132 12.57 -8.94 -3.89
CA ASP A 132 13.47 -7.90 -4.42
C ASP A 132 13.26 -6.51 -3.80
N ARG A 133 11.99 -6.17 -3.51
CA ARG A 133 11.68 -4.87 -2.93
C ARG A 133 12.30 -4.72 -1.53
N MET A 134 12.18 -5.77 -0.71
CA MET A 134 12.77 -5.78 0.64
C MET A 134 14.29 -5.82 0.57
N ASP A 135 14.85 -6.57 -0.36
CA ASP A 135 16.32 -6.62 -0.55
C ASP A 135 16.86 -5.23 -0.90
N ARG A 136 16.15 -4.46 -1.74
CA ARG A 136 16.55 -3.07 -2.02
C ARG A 136 16.48 -2.17 -0.79
N VAL A 137 15.47 -2.36 0.06
CA VAL A 137 15.32 -1.59 1.32
C VAL A 137 16.45 -1.94 2.28
N ILE A 138 16.75 -3.23 2.44
CA ILE A 138 17.84 -3.71 3.28
C ILE A 138 19.18 -3.12 2.81
N ASN A 139 19.45 -3.20 1.51
CA ASN A 139 20.68 -2.67 0.93
C ASN A 139 20.81 -1.14 1.18
N ALA A 140 19.74 -0.39 0.97
CA ALA A 140 19.75 1.05 1.21
C ALA A 140 19.99 1.38 2.68
N LYS A 141 19.34 0.65 3.60
CA LYS A 141 19.53 0.84 5.04
C LYS A 141 20.97 0.48 5.44
N ALA A 142 21.48 -0.65 4.96
CA ALA A 142 22.84 -1.09 5.27
C ALA A 142 23.90 -0.05 4.87
N LYS A 143 23.76 0.52 3.66
CA LYS A 143 24.63 1.60 3.20
C LYS A 143 24.52 2.85 4.10
N LEU A 144 23.30 3.23 4.46
CA LEU A 144 23.05 4.43 5.25
C LEU A 144 23.67 4.37 6.65
N ILE A 145 23.65 3.19 7.27
CA ILE A 145 24.16 2.99 8.65
C ILE A 145 25.54 2.31 8.70
N ASN A 146 26.19 2.17 7.53
CA ASN A 146 27.52 1.53 7.39
C ASN A 146 27.54 0.13 8.02
N SER A 147 26.62 -0.74 7.58
CA SER A 147 26.44 -2.10 8.10
C SER A 147 26.33 -3.11 6.94
N SER A 148 26.29 -4.41 7.26
CA SER A 148 26.10 -5.44 6.23
C SER A 148 24.60 -5.75 6.04
N ASN A 149 24.24 -6.16 4.81
CA ASN A 149 22.87 -6.58 4.49
C ASN A 149 22.40 -7.71 5.42
N LYS A 150 23.32 -8.66 5.72
CA LYS A 150 23.02 -9.79 6.60
C LYS A 150 22.62 -9.32 8.00
N LYS A 151 23.37 -8.35 8.56
CA LYS A 151 23.07 -7.79 9.88
C LYS A 151 21.74 -7.06 9.89
N VAL A 152 21.49 -6.22 8.86
CA VAL A 152 20.23 -5.48 8.74
C VAL A 152 19.04 -6.43 8.59
N ARG A 153 19.18 -7.49 7.76
CA ARG A 153 18.11 -8.49 7.59
C ARG A 153 17.80 -9.17 8.95
N LYS A 154 18.84 -9.65 9.64
CA LYS A 154 18.67 -10.32 10.93
C LYS A 154 17.99 -9.41 11.97
N GLU A 155 18.38 -8.12 11.99
CA GLU A 155 17.74 -7.10 12.84
C GLU A 155 16.23 -6.99 12.53
N LEU A 156 15.88 -6.89 11.26
CA LEU A 156 14.48 -6.78 10.86
C LEU A 156 13.67 -8.05 11.16
N GLU A 157 14.30 -9.22 11.01
CA GLU A 157 13.69 -10.52 11.35
C GLU A 157 13.45 -10.62 12.86
N SER A 158 14.40 -10.17 13.68
CA SER A 158 14.26 -10.23 15.15
C SER A 158 13.19 -9.27 15.71
N MET A 159 12.69 -8.34 14.91
CA MET A 159 11.62 -7.42 15.32
C MET A 159 10.23 -8.10 15.30
N VAL A 160 10.12 -9.29 14.74
CA VAL A 160 8.85 -10.01 14.64
C VAL A 160 8.91 -11.33 15.39
N SER A 161 7.78 -11.74 15.99
CA SER A 161 7.71 -12.87 16.91
C SER A 161 8.22 -14.20 16.32
N LEU A 162 7.96 -14.42 15.03
CA LEU A 162 8.39 -15.66 14.36
C LEU A 162 9.81 -15.59 13.79
N ASN A 163 10.49 -14.44 13.93
CA ASN A 163 11.85 -14.20 13.43
C ASN A 163 12.02 -14.52 11.95
N THR A 164 10.97 -14.27 11.15
CA THR A 164 11.00 -14.50 9.71
C THR A 164 10.15 -13.45 8.98
N PHE A 165 10.46 -13.24 7.72
CA PHE A 165 9.66 -12.38 6.86
C PHE A 165 8.41 -13.14 6.37
N VAL A 166 7.38 -12.36 6.01
CA VAL A 166 6.12 -12.85 5.45
C VAL A 166 6.33 -13.18 3.97
N GLU A 167 5.66 -14.20 3.46
CA GLU A 167 5.69 -14.50 2.03
C GLU A 167 4.55 -13.76 1.30
N LYS A 168 4.73 -13.52 0.02
CA LYS A 168 3.71 -12.83 -0.80
C LYS A 168 2.40 -13.63 -0.87
N GLU A 169 2.51 -14.95 -0.78
CA GLU A 169 1.37 -15.87 -0.81
C GLU A 169 0.50 -15.71 0.44
N ASP A 170 1.10 -15.39 1.59
CA ASP A 170 0.34 -15.12 2.83
C ASP A 170 -0.54 -13.88 2.66
N ILE A 171 0.01 -12.84 2.02
CA ILE A 171 -0.73 -11.60 1.75
C ILE A 171 -1.88 -11.88 0.77
N ALA A 172 -1.60 -12.67 -0.28
CA ALA A 172 -2.61 -13.02 -1.28
C ALA A 172 -3.76 -13.82 -0.66
N SER A 173 -3.44 -14.77 0.22
CA SER A 173 -4.44 -15.59 0.93
C SER A 173 -5.34 -14.73 1.81
N MET A 174 -4.75 -13.79 2.56
CA MET A 174 -5.53 -12.85 3.38
C MET A 174 -6.41 -11.95 2.50
N ALA A 175 -5.88 -11.49 1.35
CA ALA A 175 -6.68 -10.67 0.43
C ALA A 175 -7.88 -11.46 -0.11
N LEU A 176 -7.67 -12.73 -0.49
CA LEU A 176 -8.77 -13.61 -0.93
C LEU A 176 -9.83 -13.79 0.16
N PHE A 177 -9.40 -14.05 1.39
CA PHE A 177 -10.32 -14.18 2.54
C PHE A 177 -11.15 -12.90 2.72
N LEU A 178 -10.51 -11.73 2.66
CA LEU A 178 -11.21 -10.45 2.86
C LEU A 178 -12.10 -10.07 1.66
N LEU A 179 -11.85 -10.64 0.47
CA LEU A 179 -12.70 -10.42 -0.70
C LEU A 179 -13.93 -11.33 -0.68
N SER A 180 -13.82 -12.50 -0.05
CA SER A 180 -14.93 -13.46 -0.01
C SER A 180 -16.12 -12.92 0.81
N ASP A 181 -17.30 -13.49 0.56
CA ASP A 181 -18.55 -13.13 1.26
C ASP A 181 -18.57 -13.60 2.71
#